data_4387c549afbee61cf5d580a6c7523632
#
_entry.id   4387c549afbee61cf5d580a6c7523632
#
_cell.length_a   1.000
_cell.length_b   1.000
_cell.length_c   1.000
_cell.angle_alpha   90.00
_cell.angle_beta   90.00
_cell.angle_gamma   90.00
#
_symmetry.space_group_name_H-M   'P 1'
#
loop_
_entity.id
_entity.type
_entity.pdbx_description
1 polymer ?
#
loop_
_entity_poly.entity_id
_entity_poly.type
_entity_poly.pdbx_seq_one_letter_code
_entity_poly.pdbx_strand_id
1 'polypeptide(L)'
;MQELFASPMFGIVLCIFSFEIGLWVNRKTRSPFMNPLLTAIVLCIAVLKLGSIPLESFQKGGSIISMFLAPATAALAISVYSQLETLKKNLLPILAGTLAGSVTSVLSVIGLCKLFGLDEQLTASLIPKSVTTPIAMEISGKLGGIVPITVAAVIVTGIMGAVLAPLLIRLFRVKDPVEAGVAIGTCSHALGTTKALELGEVQGAMSGIAIGVAGILTVLISMFL
;
A
#
# COMPACT_ATOMS: atom_id res chain seq x y z
N MET A 1 -11.38 -33.42 -5.25
CA MET A 1 -11.50 -31.94 -5.11
C MET A 1 -10.62 -31.39 -3.99
N GLN A 2 -10.56 -32.04 -2.81
CA GLN A 2 -9.67 -31.56 -1.73
C GLN A 2 -8.18 -31.55 -2.09
N GLU A 3 -7.70 -32.51 -2.85
CA GLU A 3 -6.29 -32.53 -3.34
C GLU A 3 -5.97 -31.37 -4.28
N LEU A 4 -6.94 -30.94 -5.11
CA LEU A 4 -6.76 -29.79 -6.00
C LEU A 4 -6.57 -28.50 -5.21
N PHE A 5 -7.34 -28.30 -4.15
CA PHE A 5 -7.23 -27.12 -3.28
C PHE A 5 -5.98 -27.16 -2.38
N ALA A 6 -5.43 -28.35 -2.10
CA ALA A 6 -4.19 -28.48 -1.32
C ALA A 6 -2.92 -28.14 -2.12
N SER A 7 -3.02 -28.04 -3.46
CA SER A 7 -1.92 -27.70 -4.34
C SER A 7 -1.59 -26.19 -4.27
N PRO A 8 -0.31 -25.80 -4.21
CA PRO A 8 0.10 -24.38 -4.33
C PRO A 8 -0.40 -23.70 -5.61
N MET A 9 -0.56 -24.49 -6.70
CA MET A 9 -1.05 -23.98 -7.97
C MET A 9 -2.45 -23.38 -7.86
N PHE A 10 -3.28 -23.89 -6.96
CA PHE A 10 -4.63 -23.34 -6.71
C PHE A 10 -4.56 -21.87 -6.28
N GLY A 11 -3.74 -21.52 -5.28
CA GLY A 11 -3.59 -20.16 -4.78
C GLY A 11 -3.03 -19.23 -5.86
N ILE A 12 -2.03 -19.69 -6.63
CA ILE A 12 -1.42 -18.91 -7.72
C ILE A 12 -2.46 -18.61 -8.81
N VAL A 13 -3.15 -19.64 -9.29
CA VAL A 13 -4.17 -19.53 -10.33
C VAL A 13 -5.30 -18.61 -9.88
N LEU A 14 -5.79 -18.79 -8.64
CA LEU A 14 -6.85 -17.95 -8.08
C LEU A 14 -6.44 -16.47 -8.03
N CYS A 15 -5.20 -16.16 -7.58
CA CYS A 15 -4.70 -14.78 -7.57
C CYS A 15 -4.66 -14.17 -8.99
N ILE A 16 -4.08 -14.89 -9.96
CA ILE A 16 -3.91 -14.40 -11.33
C ILE A 16 -5.28 -14.15 -11.98
N PHE A 17 -6.18 -15.15 -11.95
CA PHE A 17 -7.49 -15.00 -12.57
C PHE A 17 -8.36 -13.94 -11.89
N SER A 18 -8.32 -13.85 -10.56
CA SER A 18 -9.06 -12.80 -9.84
C SER A 18 -8.55 -11.41 -10.20
N PHE A 19 -7.24 -11.24 -10.40
CA PHE A 19 -6.66 -9.97 -10.79
C PHE A 19 -6.98 -9.63 -12.25
N GLU A 20 -6.92 -10.58 -13.18
CA GLU A 20 -7.31 -10.40 -14.58
C GLU A 20 -8.79 -10.01 -14.70
N ILE A 21 -9.67 -10.65 -13.93
CA ILE A 21 -11.09 -10.25 -13.86
C ILE A 21 -11.20 -8.81 -13.34
N GLY A 22 -10.42 -8.46 -12.31
CA GLY A 22 -10.37 -7.10 -11.77
C GLY A 22 -9.94 -6.07 -12.83
N LEU A 23 -8.91 -6.37 -13.60
CA LEU A 23 -8.46 -5.53 -14.73
C LEU A 23 -9.55 -5.40 -15.80
N TRP A 24 -10.20 -6.49 -16.16
CA TRP A 24 -11.29 -6.46 -17.15
C TRP A 24 -12.46 -5.61 -16.68
N VAL A 25 -12.90 -5.77 -15.44
CA VAL A 25 -13.96 -4.95 -14.81
C VAL A 25 -13.57 -3.48 -14.81
N ASN A 26 -12.36 -3.15 -14.39
CA ASN A 26 -11.86 -1.76 -14.34
C ASN A 26 -11.84 -1.12 -15.75
N ARG A 27 -11.33 -1.85 -16.77
CA ARG A 27 -11.32 -1.38 -18.16
C ARG A 27 -12.73 -1.12 -18.71
N LYS A 28 -13.70 -1.96 -18.33
CA LYS A 28 -15.07 -1.85 -18.79
C LYS A 28 -15.84 -0.73 -18.08
N THR A 29 -15.65 -0.58 -16.78
CA THR A 29 -16.39 0.40 -15.97
C THR A 29 -15.72 1.78 -15.96
N ARG A 30 -14.37 1.84 -16.16
CA ARG A 30 -13.55 3.05 -16.05
C ARG A 30 -13.79 3.83 -14.75
N SER A 31 -14.31 3.16 -13.71
CA SER A 31 -14.62 3.76 -12.41
C SER A 31 -13.41 3.69 -11.50
N PRO A 32 -13.01 4.78 -10.85
CA PRO A 32 -11.93 4.76 -9.86
C PRO A 32 -12.20 3.81 -8.69
N PHE A 33 -13.48 3.56 -8.38
CA PHE A 33 -13.90 2.67 -7.29
C PHE A 33 -13.75 1.17 -7.65
N MET A 34 -13.72 0.83 -8.94
CA MET A 34 -13.49 -0.54 -9.41
C MET A 34 -11.98 -0.81 -9.57
N ASN A 35 -11.24 -0.61 -8.47
CA ASN A 35 -9.81 -0.90 -8.45
C ASN A 35 -9.57 -2.40 -8.66
N PRO A 36 -8.68 -2.80 -9.60
CA PRO A 36 -8.42 -4.21 -9.91
C PRO A 36 -8.02 -5.05 -8.71
N LEU A 37 -7.20 -4.48 -7.81
CA LEU A 37 -6.75 -5.16 -6.61
C LEU A 37 -7.92 -5.39 -5.64
N LEU A 38 -8.78 -4.39 -5.41
CA LEU A 38 -9.96 -4.54 -4.56
C LEU A 38 -10.89 -5.63 -5.11
N THR A 39 -11.15 -5.59 -6.41
CA THR A 39 -11.97 -6.63 -7.07
C THR A 39 -11.36 -8.01 -6.90
N ALA A 40 -10.04 -8.15 -7.10
CA ALA A 40 -9.34 -9.42 -6.92
C ALA A 40 -9.44 -9.93 -5.48
N ILE A 41 -9.25 -9.07 -4.48
CA ILE A 41 -9.38 -9.44 -3.06
C ILE A 41 -10.78 -9.96 -2.76
N VAL A 42 -11.82 -9.23 -3.20
CA VAL A 42 -13.21 -9.63 -2.99
C VAL A 42 -13.51 -10.98 -3.65
N LEU A 43 -13.04 -11.19 -4.89
CA LEU A 43 -13.21 -12.47 -5.59
C LEU A 43 -12.49 -13.61 -4.88
N CYS A 44 -11.24 -13.43 -4.44
CA CYS A 44 -10.51 -14.44 -3.68
C CYS A 44 -11.26 -14.81 -2.39
N ILE A 45 -11.71 -13.82 -1.63
CA ILE A 45 -12.49 -14.04 -0.39
C ILE A 45 -13.79 -14.78 -0.71
N ALA A 46 -14.50 -14.39 -1.77
CA ALA A 46 -15.75 -15.04 -2.17
C ALA A 46 -15.53 -16.51 -2.53
N VAL A 47 -14.51 -16.81 -3.35
CA VAL A 47 -14.19 -18.19 -3.74
C VAL A 47 -13.81 -19.03 -2.53
N LEU A 48 -12.98 -18.52 -1.63
CA LEU A 48 -12.57 -19.25 -0.43
C LEU A 48 -13.75 -19.52 0.51
N LYS A 49 -14.62 -18.50 0.73
CA LYS A 49 -15.80 -18.67 1.60
C LYS A 49 -16.86 -19.57 0.99
N LEU A 50 -17.24 -19.35 -0.27
CA LEU A 50 -18.27 -20.16 -0.93
C LEU A 50 -17.82 -21.61 -1.14
N GLY A 51 -16.53 -21.82 -1.43
CA GLY A 51 -15.94 -23.15 -1.56
C GLY A 51 -15.60 -23.82 -0.23
N SER A 52 -15.80 -23.14 0.92
CA SER A 52 -15.36 -23.63 2.24
C SER A 52 -13.90 -24.09 2.24
N ILE A 53 -13.03 -23.35 1.52
CA ILE A 53 -11.63 -23.69 1.32
C ILE A 53 -10.81 -23.07 2.47
N PRO A 54 -9.98 -23.88 3.17
CA PRO A 54 -9.13 -23.37 4.23
C PRO A 54 -8.14 -22.30 3.71
N LEU A 55 -7.95 -21.22 4.47
CA LEU A 55 -7.02 -20.16 4.13
C LEU A 55 -5.59 -20.68 3.94
N GLU A 56 -5.19 -21.69 4.70
CA GLU A 56 -3.87 -22.33 4.60
C GLU A 56 -3.61 -22.92 3.19
N SER A 57 -4.63 -23.46 2.54
CA SER A 57 -4.54 -23.96 1.18
C SER A 57 -4.23 -22.86 0.17
N PHE A 58 -4.85 -21.70 0.33
CA PHE A 58 -4.59 -20.52 -0.46
C PHE A 58 -3.19 -19.96 -0.18
N GLN A 59 -2.77 -19.91 1.08
CA GLN A 59 -1.47 -19.36 1.49
C GLN A 59 -0.28 -20.12 0.90
N LYS A 60 -0.40 -21.42 0.64
CA LYS A 60 0.66 -22.19 -0.03
C LYS A 60 1.04 -21.59 -1.40
N GLY A 61 0.05 -21.19 -2.18
CA GLY A 61 0.27 -20.51 -3.45
C GLY A 61 0.61 -19.02 -3.28
N GLY A 62 -0.06 -18.36 -2.33
CA GLY A 62 0.17 -16.96 -2.01
C GLY A 62 1.62 -16.68 -1.57
N SER A 63 2.24 -17.58 -0.80
CA SER A 63 3.64 -17.45 -0.37
C SER A 63 4.61 -17.48 -1.55
N ILE A 64 4.34 -18.28 -2.58
CA ILE A 64 5.15 -18.32 -3.81
C ILE A 64 5.08 -16.98 -4.55
N ILE A 65 3.88 -16.41 -4.66
CA ILE A 65 3.73 -15.06 -5.26
C ILE A 65 4.45 -14.02 -4.42
N SER A 66 4.40 -14.12 -3.11
CA SER A 66 5.08 -13.18 -2.20
C SER A 66 6.61 -13.18 -2.35
N MET A 67 7.22 -14.28 -2.83
CA MET A 67 8.66 -14.31 -3.14
C MET A 67 9.06 -13.30 -4.22
N PHE A 68 8.14 -12.93 -5.11
CA PHE A 68 8.38 -11.91 -6.14
C PHE A 68 8.32 -10.47 -5.61
N LEU A 69 7.95 -10.26 -4.35
CA LEU A 69 7.89 -8.92 -3.75
C LEU A 69 9.28 -8.25 -3.73
N ALA A 70 10.32 -8.99 -3.35
CA ALA A 70 11.67 -8.45 -3.31
C ALA A 70 12.20 -8.03 -4.70
N PRO A 71 12.16 -8.86 -5.75
CA PRO A 71 12.55 -8.43 -7.10
C PRO A 71 11.64 -7.33 -7.66
N ALA A 72 10.34 -7.32 -7.37
CA ALA A 72 9.44 -6.23 -7.78
C ALA A 72 9.83 -4.91 -7.12
N THR A 73 10.17 -4.92 -5.83
CA THR A 73 10.68 -3.75 -5.11
C THR A 73 12.02 -3.28 -5.67
N ALA A 74 12.92 -4.20 -6.00
CA ALA A 74 14.20 -3.87 -6.64
C ALA A 74 14.00 -3.23 -8.03
N ALA A 75 13.01 -3.67 -8.80
CA ALA A 75 12.68 -3.06 -10.08
C ALA A 75 12.24 -1.59 -9.96
N LEU A 76 11.58 -1.21 -8.86
CA LEU A 76 11.24 0.20 -8.59
C LEU A 76 12.50 1.07 -8.40
N ALA A 77 13.62 0.51 -7.94
CA ALA A 77 14.87 1.24 -7.79
C ALA A 77 15.42 1.73 -9.14
N ILE A 78 15.11 1.06 -10.25
CA ILE A 78 15.50 1.49 -11.60
C ILE A 78 14.82 2.83 -11.94
N SER A 79 13.53 2.95 -11.64
CA SER A 79 12.78 4.21 -11.85
C SER A 79 13.33 5.35 -10.99
N VAL A 80 13.72 5.06 -9.75
CA VAL A 80 14.38 6.03 -8.86
C VAL A 80 15.73 6.46 -9.42
N TYR A 81 16.53 5.50 -9.90
CA TYR A 81 17.84 5.77 -10.49
C TYR A 81 17.74 6.66 -11.73
N SER A 82 16.76 6.44 -12.59
CA SER A 82 16.55 7.27 -13.79
C SER A 82 16.19 8.73 -13.46
N GLN A 83 15.72 9.02 -12.26
CA GLN A 83 15.35 10.36 -11.78
C GLN A 83 16.30 10.94 -10.72
N LEU A 84 17.54 10.42 -10.65
CA LEU A 84 18.55 10.85 -9.64
C LEU A 84 18.84 12.34 -9.65
N GLU A 85 18.85 12.97 -10.81
CA GLU A 85 19.08 14.43 -10.91
C GLU A 85 17.92 15.22 -10.29
N THR A 86 16.68 14.82 -10.57
CA THR A 86 15.49 15.40 -9.97
C THR A 86 15.48 15.20 -8.46
N LEU A 87 15.86 13.99 -8.00
CA LEU A 87 16.02 13.70 -6.58
C LEU A 87 17.03 14.64 -5.91
N LYS A 88 18.24 14.77 -6.47
CA LYS A 88 19.30 15.60 -5.89
C LYS A 88 18.88 17.08 -5.79
N LYS A 89 18.18 17.59 -6.80
CA LYS A 89 17.69 18.97 -6.82
C LYS A 89 16.58 19.22 -5.79
N ASN A 90 15.78 18.20 -5.49
CA ASN A 90 14.59 18.31 -4.62
C ASN A 90 14.72 17.53 -3.30
N LEU A 91 15.94 17.19 -2.88
CA LEU A 91 16.16 16.34 -1.70
C LEU A 91 15.54 16.94 -0.44
N LEU A 92 15.76 18.21 -0.18
CA LEU A 92 15.23 18.87 1.01
C LEU A 92 13.69 18.94 1.04
N PRO A 93 13.01 19.40 -0.03
CA PRO A 93 11.55 19.32 -0.12
C PRO A 93 10.99 17.91 0.05
N ILE A 94 11.65 16.90 -0.54
CA ILE A 94 11.23 15.51 -0.41
C ILE A 94 11.31 15.04 1.05
N LEU A 95 12.44 15.25 1.70
CA LEU A 95 12.64 14.87 3.10
C LEU A 95 11.67 15.62 4.03
N ALA A 96 11.53 16.93 3.86
CA ALA A 96 10.63 17.74 4.69
C ALA A 96 9.16 17.35 4.47
N GLY A 97 8.73 17.18 3.21
CA GLY A 97 7.37 16.76 2.89
C GLY A 97 7.04 15.36 3.41
N THR A 98 7.97 14.41 3.25
CA THR A 98 7.78 13.04 3.75
C THR A 98 7.76 13.01 5.29
N LEU A 99 8.62 13.78 5.96
CA LEU A 99 8.63 13.89 7.43
C LEU A 99 7.30 14.48 7.93
N ALA A 100 6.88 15.61 7.38
CA ALA A 100 5.60 16.24 7.73
C ALA A 100 4.42 15.29 7.51
N GLY A 101 4.39 14.57 6.37
CA GLY A 101 3.35 13.60 6.06
C GLY A 101 3.36 12.40 7.01
N SER A 102 4.53 11.84 7.33
CA SER A 102 4.65 10.70 8.26
C SER A 102 4.23 11.09 9.69
N VAL A 103 4.68 12.23 10.18
CA VAL A 103 4.29 12.76 11.50
C VAL A 103 2.78 13.01 11.55
N THR A 104 2.23 13.69 10.54
CA THR A 104 0.79 13.95 10.45
C THR A 104 -0.01 12.66 10.40
N SER A 105 0.45 11.65 9.64
CA SER A 105 -0.21 10.35 9.57
C SER A 105 -0.28 9.68 10.94
N VAL A 106 0.83 9.60 11.65
CA VAL A 106 0.89 8.96 12.98
C VAL A 106 0.05 9.73 13.99
N LEU A 107 0.23 11.05 14.09
CA LEU A 107 -0.51 11.88 15.05
C LEU A 107 -2.01 11.89 14.78
N SER A 108 -2.43 11.94 13.52
CA SER A 108 -3.85 11.87 13.16
C SER A 108 -4.49 10.53 13.53
N VAL A 109 -3.77 9.42 13.34
CA VAL A 109 -4.25 8.10 13.77
C VAL A 109 -4.41 8.06 15.28
N ILE A 110 -3.39 8.45 16.04
CA ILE A 110 -3.44 8.46 17.51
C ILE A 110 -4.58 9.36 18.00
N GLY A 111 -4.69 10.56 17.42
CA GLY A 111 -5.76 11.51 17.78
C GLY A 111 -7.16 10.97 17.49
N LEU A 112 -7.38 10.39 16.30
CA LEU A 112 -8.67 9.80 15.93
C LEU A 112 -8.99 8.56 16.76
N CYS A 113 -8.02 7.68 17.01
CA CYS A 113 -8.24 6.52 17.86
C CYS A 113 -8.66 6.92 19.29
N LYS A 114 -8.02 7.93 19.86
CA LYS A 114 -8.42 8.49 21.16
C LYS A 114 -9.82 9.11 21.12
N LEU A 115 -10.12 9.87 20.07
CA LEU A 115 -11.43 10.51 19.90
C LEU A 115 -12.56 9.46 19.81
N PHE A 116 -12.33 8.36 19.12
CA PHE A 116 -13.30 7.27 18.98
C PHE A 116 -13.26 6.22 20.10
N GLY A 117 -12.40 6.40 21.10
CA GLY A 117 -12.29 5.49 22.24
C GLY A 117 -11.76 4.10 21.87
N LEU A 118 -10.91 4.00 20.85
CA LEU A 118 -10.27 2.74 20.49
C LEU A 118 -9.19 2.40 21.51
N ASP A 119 -9.04 1.10 21.77
CA ASP A 119 -8.01 0.60 22.69
C ASP A 119 -6.58 0.78 22.12
N GLU A 120 -5.60 0.58 22.99
CA GLU A 120 -4.18 0.73 22.64
C GLU A 120 -3.75 -0.27 21.57
N GLN A 121 -4.30 -1.48 21.59
CA GLN A 121 -3.95 -2.54 20.65
C GLN A 121 -4.44 -2.23 19.25
N LEU A 122 -5.67 -1.71 19.10
CA LEU A 122 -6.19 -1.23 17.82
C LEU A 122 -5.42 0.01 17.34
N THR A 123 -5.10 0.92 18.24
CA THR A 123 -4.30 2.11 17.92
C THR A 123 -2.93 1.70 17.37
N ALA A 124 -2.22 0.81 18.05
CA ALA A 124 -0.94 0.25 17.62
C ALA A 124 -1.04 -0.43 16.23
N SER A 125 -2.17 -1.08 15.95
CA SER A 125 -2.44 -1.71 14.66
C SER A 125 -2.58 -0.70 13.52
N LEU A 126 -3.13 0.48 13.79
CA LEU A 126 -3.46 1.50 12.79
C LEU A 126 -2.35 2.52 12.55
N ILE A 127 -1.46 2.73 13.52
CA ILE A 127 -0.34 3.69 13.43
C ILE A 127 0.46 3.53 12.13
N PRO A 128 0.92 2.33 11.74
CA PRO A 128 1.78 2.16 10.58
C PRO A 128 1.02 2.02 9.24
N LYS A 129 -0.26 2.39 9.17
CA LYS A 129 -1.12 2.14 7.99
C LYS A 129 -0.63 2.76 6.67
N SER A 130 0.23 3.77 6.72
CA SER A 130 0.66 4.54 5.53
C SER A 130 1.97 4.04 4.92
N VAL A 131 2.67 3.09 5.56
CA VAL A 131 3.89 2.48 5.03
C VAL A 131 3.60 1.14 4.34
N THR A 132 4.63 0.52 3.75
CA THR A 132 4.47 -0.77 3.08
C THR A 132 4.08 -1.86 4.05
N THR A 133 3.32 -2.85 3.57
CA THR A 133 2.81 -3.95 4.39
C THR A 133 3.89 -4.63 5.25
N PRO A 134 5.09 -5.00 4.73
CA PRO A 134 6.12 -5.61 5.57
C PRO A 134 6.58 -4.72 6.73
N ILE A 135 6.82 -3.43 6.46
CA ILE A 135 7.24 -2.46 7.49
C ILE A 135 6.12 -2.27 8.52
N ALA A 136 4.88 -2.15 8.05
CA ALA A 136 3.73 -1.97 8.93
C ALA A 136 3.52 -3.16 9.87
N MET A 137 3.68 -4.38 9.37
CA MET A 137 3.55 -5.61 10.17
C MET A 137 4.59 -5.66 11.29
N GLU A 138 5.84 -5.32 10.99
CA GLU A 138 6.93 -5.28 11.97
C GLU A 138 6.69 -4.21 13.05
N ILE A 139 6.30 -2.99 12.65
CA ILE A 139 6.00 -1.91 13.61
C ILE A 139 4.83 -2.30 14.49
N SER A 140 3.73 -2.76 13.89
CA SER A 140 2.53 -3.18 14.63
C SER A 140 2.82 -4.31 15.61
N GLY A 141 3.57 -5.33 15.19
CA GLY A 141 3.96 -6.44 16.05
C GLY A 141 4.80 -5.98 17.26
N LYS A 142 5.72 -5.04 17.09
CA LYS A 142 6.55 -4.46 18.16
C LYS A 142 5.73 -3.60 19.13
N LEU A 143 4.72 -2.88 18.63
CA LEU A 143 3.83 -2.05 19.45
C LEU A 143 2.68 -2.85 20.10
N GLY A 144 2.63 -4.18 19.93
CA GLY A 144 1.57 -5.02 20.48
C GLY A 144 0.24 -4.97 19.72
N GLY A 145 0.26 -4.50 18.48
CA GLY A 145 -0.94 -4.43 17.61
C GLY A 145 -1.35 -5.77 17.02
N ILE A 146 -2.52 -5.79 16.41
CA ILE A 146 -3.10 -6.95 15.73
C ILE A 146 -2.70 -6.92 14.25
N VAL A 147 -1.65 -7.66 13.88
CA VAL A 147 -1.06 -7.65 12.54
C VAL A 147 -2.07 -7.82 11.39
N PRO A 148 -3.06 -8.73 11.44
CA PRO A 148 -4.10 -8.81 10.41
C PRO A 148 -4.91 -7.53 10.22
N ILE A 149 -5.20 -6.79 11.29
CA ILE A 149 -5.88 -5.48 11.22
C ILE A 149 -4.98 -4.45 10.56
N THR A 150 -3.69 -4.46 10.90
CA THR A 150 -2.69 -3.61 10.26
C THR A 150 -2.64 -3.83 8.75
N VAL A 151 -2.57 -5.09 8.32
CA VAL A 151 -2.56 -5.43 6.89
C VAL A 151 -3.82 -4.90 6.19
N ALA A 152 -4.99 -5.11 6.78
CA ALA A 152 -6.24 -4.59 6.23
C ALA A 152 -6.23 -3.05 6.14
N ALA A 153 -5.77 -2.36 7.18
CA ALA A 153 -5.66 -0.90 7.20
C ALA A 153 -4.68 -0.36 6.15
N VAL A 154 -3.53 -1.01 5.96
CA VAL A 154 -2.56 -0.68 4.90
C VAL A 154 -3.20 -0.81 3.52
N ILE A 155 -3.88 -1.91 3.24
CA ILE A 155 -4.54 -2.15 1.96
C ILE A 155 -5.61 -1.09 1.69
N VAL A 156 -6.49 -0.84 2.66
CA VAL A 156 -7.54 0.19 2.55
C VAL A 156 -6.92 1.56 2.31
N THR A 157 -5.90 1.95 3.08
CA THR A 157 -5.20 3.23 2.92
C THR A 157 -4.60 3.38 1.53
N GLY A 158 -3.95 2.34 1.02
CA GLY A 158 -3.35 2.37 -0.31
C GLY A 158 -4.37 2.47 -1.43
N ILE A 159 -5.47 1.70 -1.36
CA ILE A 159 -6.56 1.75 -2.35
C ILE A 159 -7.23 3.13 -2.32
N MET A 160 -7.59 3.63 -1.14
CA MET A 160 -8.20 4.95 -0.99
C MET A 160 -7.28 6.06 -1.52
N GLY A 161 -5.98 5.96 -1.23
CA GLY A 161 -5.01 6.90 -1.74
C GLY A 161 -4.90 6.86 -3.27
N ALA A 162 -4.84 5.69 -3.88
CA ALA A 162 -4.80 5.56 -5.34
C ALA A 162 -6.06 6.12 -6.01
N VAL A 163 -7.24 5.90 -5.39
CA VAL A 163 -8.52 6.41 -5.90
C VAL A 163 -8.64 7.93 -5.73
N LEU A 164 -8.26 8.44 -4.56
CA LEU A 164 -8.44 9.86 -4.23
C LEU A 164 -7.31 10.75 -4.74
N ALA A 165 -6.12 10.23 -5.03
CA ALA A 165 -4.97 11.03 -5.46
C ALA A 165 -5.27 12.01 -6.61
N PRO A 166 -5.89 11.61 -7.73
CA PRO A 166 -6.20 12.55 -8.81
C PRO A 166 -7.18 13.66 -8.39
N LEU A 167 -8.12 13.32 -7.51
CA LEU A 167 -9.10 14.28 -6.99
C LEU A 167 -8.43 15.29 -6.07
N LEU A 168 -7.59 14.82 -5.14
CA LEU A 168 -6.89 15.66 -4.17
C LEU A 168 -5.88 16.58 -4.86
N ILE A 169 -5.11 16.07 -5.84
CA ILE A 169 -4.21 16.88 -6.66
C ILE A 169 -4.95 18.06 -7.31
N ARG A 170 -6.13 17.80 -7.87
CA ARG A 170 -6.97 18.86 -8.48
C ARG A 170 -7.54 19.81 -7.43
N LEU A 171 -8.05 19.29 -6.33
CA LEU A 171 -8.67 20.06 -5.26
C LEU A 171 -7.67 21.03 -4.62
N PHE A 172 -6.47 20.55 -4.31
CA PHE A 172 -5.38 21.34 -3.72
C PHE A 172 -4.53 22.08 -4.77
N ARG A 173 -4.88 21.95 -6.05
CA ARG A 173 -4.19 22.61 -7.17
C ARG A 173 -2.69 22.34 -7.20
N VAL A 174 -2.27 21.13 -6.83
CA VAL A 174 -0.87 20.71 -6.88
C VAL A 174 -0.42 20.63 -8.34
N LYS A 175 0.53 21.48 -8.74
CA LYS A 175 1.02 21.58 -10.12
C LYS A 175 2.36 20.90 -10.31
N ASP A 176 3.18 20.87 -9.28
CA ASP A 176 4.50 20.28 -9.34
C ASP A 176 4.41 18.74 -9.27
N PRO A 177 4.98 18.02 -10.26
CA PRO A 177 4.98 16.58 -10.26
C PRO A 177 5.79 15.95 -9.11
N VAL A 178 6.82 16.64 -8.60
CA VAL A 178 7.60 16.19 -7.44
C VAL A 178 6.73 16.20 -6.20
N GLU A 179 6.03 17.30 -5.93
CA GLU A 179 5.11 17.45 -4.79
C GLU A 179 4.01 16.38 -4.83
N ALA A 180 3.40 16.20 -6.00
CA ALA A 180 2.35 15.19 -6.19
C ALA A 180 2.87 13.77 -5.91
N GLY A 181 4.05 13.43 -6.44
CA GLY A 181 4.68 12.14 -6.23
C GLY A 181 5.00 11.88 -4.75
N VAL A 182 5.64 12.85 -4.09
CA VAL A 182 5.99 12.74 -2.65
C VAL A 182 4.74 12.57 -1.80
N ALA A 183 3.69 13.35 -2.04
CA ALA A 183 2.43 13.25 -1.30
C ALA A 183 1.78 11.86 -1.46
N ILE A 184 1.71 11.35 -2.69
CA ILE A 184 1.13 10.01 -2.96
C ILE A 184 1.95 8.92 -2.28
N GLY A 185 3.28 8.92 -2.43
CA GLY A 185 4.15 7.89 -1.86
C GLY A 185 4.13 7.87 -0.34
N THR A 186 4.09 9.04 0.29
CA THR A 186 4.05 9.17 1.75
C THR A 186 2.71 8.71 2.34
N CYS A 187 1.60 9.01 1.66
CA CYS A 187 0.26 8.69 2.20
C CYS A 187 -0.23 7.29 1.82
N SER A 188 0.21 6.74 0.66
CA SER A 188 -0.47 5.59 0.03
C SER A 188 0.48 4.48 -0.38
N HIS A 189 1.72 4.55 0.02
CA HIS A 189 2.77 3.54 -0.20
C HIS A 189 2.78 2.98 -1.65
N ALA A 190 3.07 1.67 -1.82
CA ALA A 190 3.22 1.05 -3.14
C ALA A 190 1.95 1.09 -4.00
N LEU A 191 0.76 0.97 -3.40
CA LEU A 191 -0.51 1.03 -4.15
C LEU A 191 -0.77 2.41 -4.74
N GLY A 192 -0.45 3.49 -4.00
CA GLY A 192 -0.50 4.85 -4.52
C GLY A 192 0.54 5.10 -5.60
N THR A 193 1.73 4.50 -5.48
CA THR A 193 2.80 4.65 -6.46
C THR A 193 2.43 4.10 -7.83
N THR A 194 1.67 3.01 -7.90
CA THR A 194 1.10 2.53 -9.16
C THR A 194 0.28 3.64 -9.85
N LYS A 195 -0.52 4.37 -9.06
CA LYS A 195 -1.29 5.50 -9.58
C LYS A 195 -0.39 6.70 -9.94
N ALA A 196 0.66 6.96 -9.16
CA ALA A 196 1.63 8.01 -9.47
C ALA A 196 2.35 7.75 -10.80
N LEU A 197 2.69 6.50 -11.11
CA LEU A 197 3.27 6.11 -12.40
C LEU A 197 2.32 6.35 -13.58
N GLU A 198 1.01 6.14 -13.39
CA GLU A 198 0.01 6.47 -14.40
C GLU A 198 -0.12 7.99 -14.63
N LEU A 199 0.17 8.81 -13.62
CA LEU A 199 0.14 10.27 -13.72
C LEU A 199 1.38 10.83 -14.43
N GLY A 200 2.54 10.17 -14.28
CA GLY A 200 3.77 10.50 -14.97
C GLY A 200 5.01 9.86 -14.33
N GLU A 201 6.11 9.84 -15.10
CA GLU A 201 7.37 9.22 -14.66
C GLU A 201 7.98 9.91 -13.43
N VAL A 202 7.94 11.25 -13.39
CA VAL A 202 8.46 12.02 -12.25
C VAL A 202 7.65 11.74 -10.99
N GLN A 203 6.32 11.76 -11.10
CA GLN A 203 5.43 11.43 -9.98
C GLN A 203 5.69 10.01 -9.46
N GLY A 204 5.82 9.04 -10.36
CA GLY A 204 6.11 7.65 -10.00
C GLY A 204 7.44 7.49 -9.29
N ALA A 205 8.51 8.09 -9.83
CA ALA A 205 9.84 8.02 -9.24
C ALA A 205 9.90 8.69 -7.85
N MET A 206 9.32 9.90 -7.72
CA MET A 206 9.29 10.62 -6.45
C MET A 206 8.42 9.91 -5.41
N SER A 207 7.33 9.29 -5.83
CA SER A 207 6.50 8.43 -4.98
C SER A 207 7.29 7.22 -4.48
N GLY A 208 8.05 6.56 -5.36
CA GLY A 208 8.94 5.45 -4.99
C GLY A 208 9.99 5.82 -3.95
N ILE A 209 10.60 7.00 -4.07
CA ILE A 209 11.55 7.53 -3.08
C ILE A 209 10.83 7.82 -1.75
N ALA A 210 9.69 8.49 -1.82
CA ALA A 210 8.92 8.86 -0.63
C ALA A 210 8.48 7.64 0.18
N ILE A 211 8.16 6.51 -0.46
CA ILE A 211 7.87 5.24 0.25
C ILE A 211 9.03 4.82 1.14
N GLY A 212 10.25 4.80 0.59
CA GLY A 212 11.44 4.38 1.34
C GLY A 212 11.71 5.31 2.52
N VAL A 213 11.68 6.61 2.28
CA VAL A 213 11.90 7.64 3.32
C VAL A 213 10.79 7.58 4.38
N ALA A 214 9.51 7.48 3.98
CA ALA A 214 8.39 7.36 4.90
C ALA A 214 8.49 6.10 5.77
N GLY A 215 8.94 4.98 5.17
CA GLY A 215 9.19 3.74 5.90
C GLY A 215 10.21 3.94 7.03
N ILE A 216 11.38 4.50 6.71
CA ILE A 216 12.44 4.79 7.69
C ILE A 216 11.93 5.75 8.77
N LEU A 217 11.31 6.86 8.37
CA LEU A 217 10.79 7.87 9.30
C LEU A 217 9.72 7.29 10.22
N THR A 218 8.81 6.47 9.70
CA THR A 218 7.75 5.85 10.53
C THR A 218 8.35 4.85 11.53
N VAL A 219 9.38 4.08 11.14
CA VAL A 219 10.11 3.22 12.07
C VAL A 219 10.76 4.06 13.17
N LEU A 220 11.45 5.15 12.82
CA LEU A 220 12.07 6.03 13.81
C LEU A 220 11.04 6.65 14.76
N ILE A 221 9.91 7.14 14.22
CA ILE A 221 8.82 7.72 15.03
C ILE A 221 8.24 6.65 15.97
N SER A 222 8.05 5.42 15.49
CA SER A 222 7.48 4.33 16.29
C SER A 222 8.35 3.88 17.46
N MET A 223 9.66 4.21 17.45
CA MET A 223 10.56 3.92 18.59
C MET A 223 10.31 4.83 19.79
N PHE A 224 9.56 5.91 19.63
CA PHE A 224 9.21 6.87 20.69
C PHE A 224 7.75 6.77 21.15
N LEU A 225 7.02 5.80 20.64
CA LEU A 225 5.62 5.51 21.00
C LEU A 225 5.52 4.33 21.96
#